data_18f5001e6843ecab87c57d85d2b61a40
#
_entry.id   18f5001e6843ecab87c57d85d2b61a40
#
_cell.length_a   1.000
_cell.length_b   1.000
_cell.length_c   1.000
_cell.angle_alpha   90.00
_cell.angle_beta   90.00
_cell.angle_gamma   90.00
#
_symmetry.space_group_name_H-M   'P 1'
#
loop_
_entity.id
_entity.type
_entity.pdbx_description
1 polymer ?
#
loop_
_entity_poly.entity_id
_entity_poly.type
_entity_poly.pdbx_seq_one_letter_code
_entity_poly.pdbx_strand_id
1 'polypeptide(L)'
;MTDRKIRQISALLIEVYNGIMQVEDKYLRTTQFRDITVKEVHTIDAITMYDHKTTTAVARQLRLSPGTVTASIDKLVRKGYVVRLQSKDDQRVIRLGLTRRGRLIYRAHQSFHRQMTESFLNGMDLEQVDIIEHSLLNLQTFLQIADEKGDSNEND
;
A
#
# COMPACT_ATOMS: atom_id res chain seq x y z
N MET A 1 -8.47 29.31 -10.26
CA MET A 1 -9.17 28.00 -10.33
C MET A 1 -10.54 28.14 -9.67
N THR A 2 -11.62 27.74 -10.32
CA THR A 2 -12.98 27.95 -9.79
C THR A 2 -13.35 26.92 -8.75
N ASP A 3 -14.06 27.33 -7.68
CA ASP A 3 -14.56 26.43 -6.60
C ASP A 3 -15.34 25.22 -7.15
N ARG A 4 -16.01 25.36 -8.29
CA ARG A 4 -16.71 24.26 -8.97
C ARG A 4 -15.74 23.15 -9.39
N LYS A 5 -14.58 23.50 -9.96
CA LYS A 5 -13.56 22.53 -10.39
C LYS A 5 -12.94 21.82 -9.20
N ILE A 6 -12.64 22.53 -8.12
CA ILE A 6 -12.11 21.95 -6.88
C ILE A 6 -13.09 20.90 -6.34
N ARG A 7 -14.38 21.24 -6.19
CA ARG A 7 -15.41 20.31 -5.72
C ARG A 7 -15.53 19.07 -6.62
N GLN A 8 -15.49 19.26 -7.94
CA GLN A 8 -15.56 18.15 -8.89
C GLN A 8 -14.38 17.19 -8.76
N ILE A 9 -13.16 17.71 -8.66
CA ILE A 9 -11.96 16.89 -8.48
C ILE A 9 -11.98 16.18 -7.12
N SER A 10 -12.38 16.86 -6.04
CA SER A 10 -12.51 16.25 -4.71
C SER A 10 -13.50 15.07 -4.72
N ALA A 11 -14.65 15.22 -5.36
CA ALA A 11 -15.62 14.13 -5.48
C ALA A 11 -15.05 12.94 -6.26
N LEU A 12 -14.35 13.19 -7.37
CA LEU A 12 -13.70 12.14 -8.16
C LEU A 12 -12.60 11.41 -7.38
N LEU A 13 -11.78 12.13 -6.61
CA LEU A 13 -10.75 11.51 -5.76
C LEU A 13 -11.36 10.54 -4.74
N ILE A 14 -12.45 10.94 -4.08
CA ILE A 14 -13.16 10.09 -3.12
C ILE A 14 -13.77 8.87 -3.82
N GLU A 15 -14.43 9.07 -4.95
CA GLU A 15 -15.06 7.99 -5.72
C GLU A 15 -14.04 6.98 -6.23
N VAL A 16 -12.92 7.45 -6.79
CA VAL A 16 -11.82 6.60 -7.26
C VAL A 16 -11.22 5.80 -6.11
N TYR A 17 -10.93 6.44 -4.97
CA TYR A 17 -10.40 5.74 -3.79
C TYR A 17 -11.34 4.62 -3.33
N ASN A 18 -12.63 4.92 -3.18
CA ASN A 18 -13.63 3.92 -2.79
C ASN A 18 -13.76 2.80 -3.82
N GLY A 19 -13.73 3.14 -5.11
CA GLY A 19 -13.77 2.17 -6.21
C GLY A 19 -12.59 1.20 -6.20
N ILE A 20 -11.38 1.68 -5.97
CA ILE A 20 -10.18 0.84 -5.85
C ILE A 20 -10.35 -0.15 -4.68
N MET A 21 -10.73 0.35 -3.50
CA MET A 21 -10.91 -0.50 -2.31
C MET A 21 -12.00 -1.57 -2.52
N GLN A 22 -13.10 -1.24 -3.20
CA GLN A 22 -14.17 -2.20 -3.51
C GLN A 22 -13.72 -3.29 -4.47
N VAL A 23 -12.97 -2.94 -5.52
CA VAL A 23 -12.46 -3.90 -6.50
C VAL A 23 -11.45 -4.85 -5.84
N GLU A 24 -10.54 -4.34 -5.03
CA GLU A 24 -9.57 -5.15 -4.29
C GLU A 24 -10.27 -6.12 -3.31
N ASP A 25 -11.21 -5.62 -2.51
CA ASP A 25 -11.98 -6.47 -1.58
C ASP A 25 -12.78 -7.56 -2.31
N LYS A 26 -13.45 -7.21 -3.41
CA LYS A 26 -14.18 -8.18 -4.23
C LYS A 26 -13.26 -9.24 -4.80
N TYR A 27 -12.08 -8.87 -5.30
CA TYR A 27 -11.09 -9.81 -5.79
C TYR A 27 -10.69 -10.82 -4.70
N LEU A 28 -10.39 -10.35 -3.50
CA LEU A 28 -10.03 -11.23 -2.39
C LEU A 28 -11.16 -12.20 -2.04
N ARG A 29 -12.40 -11.71 -1.90
CA ARG A 29 -13.55 -12.54 -1.54
C ARG A 29 -13.90 -13.63 -2.56
N THR A 30 -13.62 -13.37 -3.84
CA THR A 30 -13.98 -14.28 -4.95
C THR A 30 -12.86 -15.20 -5.39
N THR A 31 -11.69 -15.14 -4.74
CA THR A 31 -10.52 -15.95 -5.07
C THR A 31 -10.06 -16.82 -3.91
N GLN A 32 -8.95 -17.52 -4.09
CA GLN A 32 -8.29 -18.31 -3.04
C GLN A 32 -7.71 -17.47 -1.89
N PHE A 33 -7.77 -16.13 -1.96
CA PHE A 33 -7.22 -15.20 -0.99
C PHE A 33 -8.27 -14.61 -0.05
N ARG A 34 -9.45 -15.23 0.05
CA ARG A 34 -10.59 -14.78 0.89
C ARG A 34 -10.32 -14.74 2.39
N ASP A 35 -9.20 -15.26 2.84
CA ASP A 35 -8.77 -15.30 4.24
C ASP A 35 -7.91 -14.11 4.66
N ILE A 36 -7.61 -13.20 3.72
CA ILE A 36 -6.88 -11.94 4.02
C ILE A 36 -7.71 -10.71 3.63
N THR A 37 -7.36 -9.60 4.25
CA THR A 37 -7.98 -8.28 4.01
C THR A 37 -7.14 -7.45 3.07
N VAL A 38 -7.72 -6.39 2.49
CA VAL A 38 -6.98 -5.41 1.66
C VAL A 38 -5.81 -4.79 2.44
N LYS A 39 -6.00 -4.47 3.74
CA LYS A 39 -4.90 -3.95 4.59
C LYS A 39 -3.75 -4.95 4.74
N GLU A 40 -4.06 -6.23 4.85
CA GLU A 40 -3.04 -7.28 4.91
C GLU A 40 -2.32 -7.45 3.57
N VAL A 41 -3.01 -7.28 2.43
CA VAL A 41 -2.39 -7.24 1.09
C VAL A 41 -1.43 -6.05 0.98
N HIS A 42 -1.81 -4.87 1.46
CA HIS A 42 -0.92 -3.71 1.48
C HIS A 42 0.31 -3.94 2.38
N THR A 43 0.18 -4.71 3.46
CA THR A 43 1.34 -5.13 4.27
C THR A 43 2.26 -6.07 3.47
N ILE A 44 1.70 -7.03 2.73
CA ILE A 44 2.47 -7.92 1.84
C ILE A 44 3.19 -7.10 0.76
N ASP A 45 2.52 -6.12 0.19
CA ASP A 45 3.08 -5.22 -0.83
C ASP A 45 4.27 -4.41 -0.27
N ALA A 46 4.15 -3.89 0.94
CA ALA A 46 5.23 -3.17 1.61
C ALA A 46 6.43 -4.06 1.97
N ILE A 47 6.23 -5.35 2.26
CA ILE A 47 7.30 -6.33 2.49
C ILE A 47 8.12 -6.55 1.20
N THR A 48 7.48 -6.56 0.05
CA THR A 48 8.01 -6.89 -1.28
C THR A 48 8.53 -8.33 -1.42
N MET A 49 8.84 -8.74 -2.66
CA MET A 49 9.42 -10.06 -2.93
C MET A 49 10.95 -10.10 -2.82
N TYR A 50 11.62 -8.93 -2.79
CA TYR A 50 13.03 -8.83 -3.13
C TYR A 50 13.90 -8.36 -1.96
N ASP A 51 13.42 -7.39 -1.18
CA ASP A 51 14.28 -6.59 -0.29
C ASP A 51 14.52 -7.21 1.09
N HIS A 52 13.76 -8.21 1.48
CA HIS A 52 13.79 -8.83 2.82
C HIS A 52 13.86 -7.76 3.93
N LYS A 53 12.88 -6.85 3.94
CA LYS A 53 12.82 -5.72 4.88
C LYS A 53 12.64 -6.19 6.32
N THR A 54 13.06 -5.35 7.25
CA THR A 54 12.72 -5.52 8.67
C THR A 54 11.30 -5.05 8.96
N THR A 55 10.72 -5.50 10.08
CA THR A 55 9.41 -5.02 10.55
C THR A 55 9.38 -3.50 10.71
N THR A 56 10.45 -2.92 11.25
CA THR A 56 10.59 -1.45 11.41
C THR A 56 10.56 -0.72 10.06
N ALA A 57 11.23 -1.25 9.04
CA ALA A 57 11.22 -0.66 7.70
C ALA A 57 9.82 -0.70 7.08
N VAL A 58 9.09 -1.81 7.25
CA VAL A 58 7.70 -1.95 6.79
C VAL A 58 6.77 -0.98 7.54
N ALA A 59 6.92 -0.85 8.87
CA ALA A 59 6.15 0.07 9.68
C ALA A 59 6.33 1.52 9.22
N ARG A 60 7.56 1.93 8.97
CA ARG A 60 7.88 3.27 8.46
C ARG A 60 7.24 3.51 7.09
N GLN A 61 7.32 2.55 6.17
CA GLN A 61 6.72 2.67 4.84
C GLN A 61 5.21 2.79 4.90
N LEU A 62 4.54 2.02 5.77
CA LEU A 62 3.09 2.04 5.94
C LEU A 62 2.60 3.19 6.84
N ARG A 63 3.51 3.92 7.50
CA ARG A 63 3.19 4.95 8.50
C ARG A 63 2.28 4.43 9.61
N LEU A 64 2.59 3.25 10.10
CA LEU A 64 1.88 2.59 11.19
C LEU A 64 2.82 2.38 12.37
N SER A 65 2.26 2.26 13.58
CA SER A 65 3.04 1.93 14.75
C SER A 65 3.71 0.55 14.60
N PRO A 66 4.90 0.35 15.16
CA PRO A 66 5.58 -0.95 15.13
C PRO A 66 4.71 -2.10 15.67
N GLY A 67 3.92 -1.84 16.72
CA GLY A 67 3.00 -2.82 17.32
C GLY A 67 1.89 -3.23 16.34
N THR A 68 1.30 -2.29 15.63
CA THR A 68 0.25 -2.55 14.62
C THR A 68 0.80 -3.42 13.49
N VAL A 69 2.00 -3.09 12.98
CA VAL A 69 2.63 -3.85 11.89
C VAL A 69 3.06 -5.24 12.37
N THR A 70 3.62 -5.36 13.56
CA THR A 70 3.98 -6.66 14.16
C THR A 70 2.75 -7.58 14.24
N ALA A 71 1.62 -7.07 14.74
CA ALA A 71 0.38 -7.84 14.81
C ALA A 71 -0.14 -8.28 13.43
N SER A 72 -0.03 -7.41 12.41
CA SER A 72 -0.38 -7.75 11.02
C SER A 72 0.54 -8.84 10.46
N ILE A 73 1.85 -8.71 10.66
CA ILE A 73 2.83 -9.70 10.23
C ILE A 73 2.59 -11.05 10.92
N ASP A 74 2.30 -11.08 12.23
CA ASP A 74 1.97 -12.30 12.96
C ASP A 74 0.78 -13.05 12.36
N LYS A 75 -0.26 -12.30 11.99
CA LYS A 75 -1.42 -12.87 11.28
C LYS A 75 -1.03 -13.43 9.92
N LEU A 76 -0.22 -12.71 9.14
CA LEU A 76 0.21 -13.13 7.81
C LEU A 76 1.15 -14.35 7.87
N VAL A 77 1.98 -14.47 8.89
CA VAL A 77 2.79 -15.67 9.15
C VAL A 77 1.89 -16.87 9.46
N ARG A 78 0.92 -16.72 10.36
CA ARG A 78 -0.05 -17.80 10.68
C ARG A 78 -0.89 -18.22 9.48
N LYS A 79 -1.26 -17.28 8.59
CA LYS A 79 -2.01 -17.55 7.36
C LYS A 79 -1.12 -18.10 6.23
N GLY A 80 0.20 -18.20 6.43
CA GLY A 80 1.13 -18.76 5.45
C GLY A 80 1.48 -17.86 4.27
N TYR A 81 1.41 -16.53 4.42
CA TYR A 81 1.79 -15.57 3.40
C TYR A 81 3.20 -15.01 3.59
N VAL A 82 3.64 -14.88 4.83
CA VAL A 82 4.92 -14.28 5.22
C VAL A 82 5.76 -15.28 6.00
N VAL A 83 7.07 -15.23 5.85
CA VAL A 83 8.05 -15.96 6.66
C VAL A 83 9.02 -14.98 7.31
N ARG A 84 9.49 -15.33 8.50
CA ARG A 84 10.58 -14.63 9.16
C ARG A 84 11.89 -15.33 8.84
N LEU A 85 12.86 -14.55 8.43
CA LEU A 85 14.19 -15.00 8.03
C LEU A 85 15.22 -14.38 8.96
N GLN A 86 16.13 -15.19 9.50
CA GLN A 86 17.31 -14.64 10.17
C GLN A 86 18.24 -13.99 9.16
N SER A 87 18.75 -12.81 9.49
CA SER A 87 19.78 -12.18 8.67
C SER A 87 21.07 -13.01 8.73
N LYS A 88 21.73 -13.12 7.57
CA LYS A 88 23.03 -13.81 7.50
C LYS A 88 24.15 -13.02 8.17
N ASP A 89 24.02 -11.69 8.16
CA ASP A 89 25.04 -10.78 8.66
C ASP A 89 24.94 -10.55 10.17
N ASP A 90 23.71 -10.54 10.72
CA ASP A 90 23.45 -10.43 12.15
C ASP A 90 22.22 -11.27 12.52
N GLN A 91 22.44 -12.35 13.25
CA GLN A 91 21.37 -13.28 13.67
C GLN A 91 20.32 -12.64 14.60
N ARG A 92 20.60 -11.47 15.16
CA ARG A 92 19.64 -10.71 15.98
C ARG A 92 18.61 -9.97 15.11
N VAL A 93 18.89 -9.78 13.82
CA VAL A 93 18.02 -9.09 12.90
C VAL A 93 17.09 -10.07 12.20
N ILE A 94 15.80 -9.89 12.40
CA ILE A 94 14.76 -10.65 11.70
C ILE A 94 14.33 -9.86 10.47
N ARG A 95 14.37 -10.52 9.32
CA ARG A 95 13.89 -10.01 8.04
C ARG A 95 12.61 -10.74 7.62
N LEU A 96 11.84 -10.10 6.76
CA LEU A 96 10.57 -10.61 6.27
C LEU A 96 10.74 -11.09 4.83
N GLY A 97 10.17 -12.23 4.53
CA GLY A 97 10.09 -12.77 3.17
C GLY A 97 8.66 -13.22 2.87
N LEU A 98 8.36 -13.40 1.58
CA LEU A 98 7.07 -13.92 1.14
C LEU A 98 7.17 -15.40 0.82
N THR A 99 6.20 -16.17 1.30
CA THR A 99 5.99 -17.57 0.87
C THR A 99 5.58 -17.63 -0.59
N ARG A 100 5.43 -18.84 -1.15
CA ARG A 100 4.85 -19.02 -2.48
C ARG A 100 3.47 -18.36 -2.59
N ARG A 101 2.62 -18.52 -1.56
CA ARG A 101 1.28 -17.94 -1.48
C ARG A 101 1.34 -16.41 -1.38
N GLY A 102 2.25 -15.88 -0.56
CA GLY A 102 2.50 -14.44 -0.46
C GLY A 102 2.97 -13.83 -1.77
N ARG A 103 3.85 -14.51 -2.51
CA ARG A 103 4.30 -14.04 -3.83
C ARG A 103 3.19 -14.05 -4.88
N LEU A 104 2.25 -14.99 -4.81
CA LEU A 104 1.11 -15.03 -5.74
C LEU A 104 0.20 -13.81 -5.56
N ILE A 105 -0.20 -13.50 -4.32
CA ILE A 105 -1.06 -12.33 -4.08
C ILE A 105 -0.30 -11.02 -4.34
N TYR A 106 0.99 -10.93 -3.99
CA TYR A 106 1.84 -9.79 -4.32
C TYR A 106 1.83 -9.49 -5.83
N ARG A 107 2.08 -10.49 -6.67
CA ARG A 107 2.07 -10.32 -8.13
C ARG A 107 0.69 -9.95 -8.67
N ALA A 108 -0.37 -10.55 -8.15
CA ALA A 108 -1.74 -10.20 -8.55
C ALA A 108 -2.08 -8.74 -8.22
N HIS A 109 -1.71 -8.26 -7.03
CA HIS A 109 -1.87 -6.89 -6.61
C HIS A 109 -1.05 -5.92 -7.48
N GLN A 110 0.21 -6.20 -7.71
CA GLN A 110 1.06 -5.41 -8.61
C GLN A 110 0.51 -5.35 -10.04
N SER A 111 0.01 -6.48 -10.57
CA SER A 111 -0.60 -6.53 -11.90
C SER A 111 -1.88 -5.69 -11.99
N PHE A 112 -2.72 -5.73 -10.96
CA PHE A 112 -3.92 -4.90 -10.88
C PHE A 112 -3.57 -3.41 -10.90
N HIS A 113 -2.66 -2.97 -10.03
CA HIS A 113 -2.24 -1.56 -9.97
C HIS A 113 -1.58 -1.09 -11.27
N ARG A 114 -0.77 -1.93 -11.88
CA ARG A 114 -0.17 -1.62 -13.18
C ARG A 114 -1.24 -1.41 -14.26
N GLN A 115 -2.19 -2.33 -14.40
CA GLN A 115 -3.27 -2.22 -15.39
C GLN A 115 -4.16 -0.99 -15.14
N MET A 116 -4.46 -0.70 -13.88
CA MET A 116 -5.20 0.48 -13.48
C MET A 116 -4.45 1.76 -13.88
N THR A 117 -3.15 1.83 -13.62
CA THR A 117 -2.32 2.99 -13.97
C THR A 117 -2.18 3.14 -15.49
N GLU A 118 -1.94 2.05 -16.21
CA GLU A 118 -1.90 2.06 -17.69
C GLU A 118 -3.24 2.54 -18.29
N SER A 119 -4.36 2.11 -17.72
CA SER A 119 -5.70 2.58 -18.14
C SER A 119 -5.93 4.05 -17.81
N PHE A 120 -5.48 4.49 -16.64
CA PHE A 120 -5.58 5.90 -16.22
C PHE A 120 -4.80 6.84 -17.12
N LEU A 121 -3.63 6.44 -17.57
CA LEU A 121 -2.75 7.26 -18.43
C LEU A 121 -3.00 7.06 -19.93
N ASN A 122 -3.95 6.20 -20.30
CA ASN A 122 -4.19 5.88 -21.72
C ASN A 122 -4.58 7.12 -22.55
N GLY A 123 -3.90 7.30 -23.66
CA GLY A 123 -4.14 8.42 -24.58
C GLY A 123 -3.49 9.75 -24.19
N MET A 124 -2.67 9.75 -23.12
CA MET A 124 -1.92 10.92 -22.70
C MET A 124 -0.53 10.96 -23.34
N ASP A 125 -0.05 12.17 -23.63
CA ASP A 125 1.34 12.39 -23.99
C ASP A 125 2.23 12.55 -22.74
N LEU A 126 3.55 12.59 -22.92
CA LEU A 126 4.51 12.66 -21.82
C LEU A 126 4.34 13.92 -20.96
N GLU A 127 4.02 15.06 -21.56
CA GLU A 127 3.82 16.33 -20.83
C GLU A 127 2.59 16.22 -19.90
N GLN A 128 1.51 15.60 -20.37
CA GLN A 128 0.32 15.36 -19.56
C GLN A 128 0.60 14.37 -18.41
N VAL A 129 1.39 13.33 -18.66
CA VAL A 129 1.81 12.37 -17.62
C VAL A 129 2.65 13.07 -16.55
N ASP A 130 3.60 13.93 -16.92
CA ASP A 130 4.42 14.70 -15.99
C ASP A 130 3.56 15.63 -15.10
N ILE A 131 2.54 16.26 -15.69
CA ILE A 131 1.58 17.10 -14.93
C ILE A 131 0.83 16.25 -13.88
N ILE A 132 0.38 15.07 -14.25
CA ILE A 132 -0.32 14.15 -13.33
C ILE A 132 0.62 13.70 -12.22
N GLU A 133 1.84 13.28 -12.55
CA GLU A 133 2.84 12.87 -11.55
C GLU A 133 3.08 13.99 -10.54
N HIS A 134 3.33 15.20 -11.02
CA HIS A 134 3.53 16.36 -10.15
C HIS A 134 2.31 16.64 -9.25
N SER A 135 1.09 16.53 -9.80
CA SER A 135 -0.14 16.72 -9.05
C SER A 135 -0.32 15.68 -7.94
N LEU A 136 0.02 14.42 -8.22
CA LEU A 136 0.00 13.33 -7.23
C LEU A 136 1.06 13.52 -6.15
N LEU A 137 2.26 14.00 -6.49
CA LEU A 137 3.30 14.33 -5.52
C LEU A 137 2.87 15.48 -4.58
N ASN A 138 2.19 16.50 -5.11
CA ASN A 138 1.63 17.56 -4.27
C ASN A 138 0.58 17.04 -3.28
N LEU A 139 -0.31 16.14 -3.73
CA LEU A 139 -1.29 15.49 -2.87
C LEU A 139 -0.62 14.61 -1.81
N GLN A 140 0.39 13.84 -2.19
CA GLN A 140 1.18 13.02 -1.27
C GLN A 140 1.82 13.87 -0.17
N THR A 141 2.45 14.98 -0.54
CA THR A 141 3.06 15.93 0.41
C THR A 141 2.04 16.51 1.39
N PHE A 142 0.86 16.90 0.88
CA PHE A 142 -0.22 17.37 1.74
C PHE A 142 -0.64 16.32 2.77
N LEU A 143 -0.82 15.06 2.34
CA LEU A 143 -1.21 13.97 3.22
C LEU A 143 -0.13 13.65 4.27
N GLN A 144 1.17 13.78 3.91
CA GLN A 144 2.28 13.61 4.85
C GLN A 144 2.23 14.65 5.98
N ILE A 145 2.06 15.91 5.61
CA ILE A 145 2.00 17.03 6.59
C ILE A 145 0.75 16.89 7.47
N ALA A 146 -0.38 16.45 6.92
CA ALA A 146 -1.61 16.27 7.68
C ALA A 146 -1.49 15.14 8.71
N ASP A 147 -0.81 14.04 8.36
CA ASP A 147 -0.52 12.91 9.24
C ASP A 147 0.37 13.33 10.42
N GLU A 148 1.49 14.01 10.15
CA GLU A 148 2.42 14.52 11.18
C GLU A 148 1.74 15.47 12.19
N LYS A 149 0.79 16.27 11.72
CA LYS A 149 0.02 17.19 12.60
C LYS A 149 -1.02 16.45 13.43
N GLY A 150 -1.56 15.34 12.94
CA GLY A 150 -2.48 14.48 13.69
C GLY A 150 -1.79 13.86 14.90
N ASP A 151 -0.60 13.32 14.72
CA ASP A 151 0.21 12.71 15.80
C ASP A 151 0.64 13.69 16.88
N SER A 152 0.80 14.97 16.53
CA SER A 152 1.21 16.03 17.48
C SER A 152 0.07 16.44 18.43
N ASN A 153 -1.18 16.23 18.06
CA ASN A 153 -2.35 16.61 18.87
C ASN A 153 -2.86 15.50 19.81
N GLU A 154 -2.36 14.27 19.67
CA GLU A 154 -2.71 13.16 20.59
C GLU A 154 -1.77 13.04 21.80
N ASN A 155 -0.69 13.86 21.85
CA ASN A 155 0.31 13.85 22.93
C ASN A 155 0.24 15.06 23.89
N ASP A 156 -0.78 15.89 23.82
CA ASP A 156 -1.13 16.94 24.76
C ASP A 156 -2.43 16.58 25.51
#